data_c4f1c5d0b79d0e30e2fefaac93a6289b
#
_entry.id   c4f1c5d0b79d0e30e2fefaac93a6289b
#
_cell.length_a   1.000
_cell.length_b   1.000
_cell.length_c   1.000
_cell.angle_alpha   90.00
_cell.angle_beta   90.00
_cell.angle_gamma   90.00
#
_symmetry.space_group_name_H-M   'P 1'
#
loop_
_entity.id
_entity.type
_entity.pdbx_description
1 polymer ?
#
loop_
_entity_poly.entity_id
_entity_poly.type
_entity_poly.pdbx_seq_one_letter_code
_entity_poly.pdbx_strand_id
1 'polypeptide(L)'
;MPDTERYVRPPSAASEGTSAGRARLEGRKILVVGGGQRTFDAATDPIGNGRAASVLCAREGAVVAVADANAESAAATVEMIRGAGGKAAAIVADVSKEADIVRMIGEAAQQLGGLDGMVLNVGIGVGALGLAAVRPDDWDATLAVNLRAPVLCCREALPRLADGASIVFISSIASLRAGSRLPAYDASKAALGGLMRHVGFEGAARGIRANVICPGLVDTPLGRMTTAGRPSRSRTPVPFGRQATGWETAYAVLFFLSDESVYVTGQTLAVDGGLTGL
;
A
#
# COMPACT_ATOMS: atom_id res chain seq x y z
N MET A 1 13.19 -27.78 -21.95
CA MET A 1 13.85 -26.53 -22.29
C MET A 1 15.27 -26.62 -21.76
N PRO A 2 16.31 -26.35 -22.57
CA PRO A 2 17.67 -26.35 -22.04
C PRO A 2 17.79 -25.27 -20.95
N ASP A 3 18.63 -25.56 -19.99
CA ASP A 3 18.96 -24.69 -18.83
C ASP A 3 19.75 -23.47 -19.35
N THR A 4 19.05 -22.59 -20.09
CA THR A 4 19.61 -21.29 -20.44
C THR A 4 19.60 -20.47 -19.16
N GLU A 5 20.75 -19.98 -18.72
CA GLU A 5 20.89 -19.06 -17.59
C GLU A 5 19.75 -18.03 -17.63
N ARG A 6 18.84 -18.14 -16.68
CA ARG A 6 17.66 -17.31 -16.64
C ARG A 6 18.07 -15.86 -16.37
N TYR A 7 17.82 -14.97 -17.32
CA TYR A 7 18.09 -13.54 -17.09
C TYR A 7 17.27 -13.05 -15.90
N VAL A 8 17.94 -12.60 -14.87
CA VAL A 8 17.34 -11.90 -13.72
C VAL A 8 17.65 -10.43 -13.88
N ARG A 9 16.63 -9.64 -14.16
CA ARG A 9 16.80 -8.19 -14.28
C ARG A 9 17.33 -7.62 -12.96
N PRO A 10 18.51 -7.00 -12.92
CA PRO A 10 19.03 -6.39 -11.70
C PRO A 10 18.14 -5.23 -11.26
N PRO A 11 18.12 -4.91 -9.95
CA PRO A 11 17.46 -3.70 -9.47
C PRO A 11 17.99 -2.46 -10.21
N SER A 12 17.09 -1.54 -10.53
CA SER A 12 17.43 -0.23 -11.10
C SER A 12 17.48 0.83 -9.99
N ALA A 13 17.98 2.01 -10.28
CA ALA A 13 17.93 3.13 -9.34
C ALA A 13 16.50 3.40 -8.82
N ALA A 14 15.48 3.17 -9.64
CA ALA A 14 14.08 3.20 -9.20
C ALA A 14 13.77 2.08 -8.20
N SER A 15 14.18 0.84 -8.48
CA SER A 15 13.96 -0.33 -7.60
C SER A 15 14.69 -0.20 -6.25
N GLU A 16 15.76 0.58 -6.21
CA GLU A 16 16.57 0.86 -5.00
C GLU A 16 16.15 2.15 -4.29
N GLY A 17 15.23 2.92 -4.88
CA GLY A 17 14.77 4.18 -4.34
C GLY A 17 15.79 5.32 -4.43
N THR A 18 16.77 5.22 -5.29
CA THR A 18 17.84 6.24 -5.48
C THR A 18 17.59 7.18 -6.66
N SER A 19 16.55 6.95 -7.47
CA SER A 19 16.17 7.84 -8.57
C SER A 19 15.75 9.22 -8.05
N ALA A 20 16.18 10.28 -8.73
CA ALA A 20 15.72 11.64 -8.48
C ALA A 20 14.21 11.78 -8.75
N GLY A 21 13.54 12.68 -8.04
CA GLY A 21 12.15 13.06 -8.28
C GLY A 21 12.01 13.81 -9.62
N ARG A 22 10.80 13.77 -10.17
CA ARG A 22 10.42 14.42 -11.43
C ARG A 22 9.22 15.36 -11.27
N ALA A 23 8.88 15.73 -10.04
CA ALA A 23 7.77 16.61 -9.69
C ALA A 23 6.38 16.10 -10.17
N ARG A 24 6.19 14.79 -10.29
CA ARG A 24 4.93 14.17 -10.77
C ARG A 24 3.74 14.38 -9.85
N LEU A 25 3.98 14.75 -8.58
CA LEU A 25 2.96 15.07 -7.58
C LEU A 25 3.17 16.48 -7.00
N GLU A 26 3.74 17.40 -7.78
CA GLU A 26 4.03 18.76 -7.29
C GLU A 26 2.78 19.42 -6.70
N GLY A 27 2.88 19.85 -5.45
CA GLY A 27 1.81 20.49 -4.71
C GLY A 27 0.63 19.59 -4.28
N ARG A 28 0.62 18.30 -4.66
CA ARG A 28 -0.44 17.35 -4.26
C ARG A 28 -0.37 17.05 -2.77
N LYS A 29 -1.52 16.85 -2.15
CA LYS A 29 -1.75 16.61 -0.73
C LYS A 29 -2.18 15.16 -0.56
N ILE A 30 -1.27 14.31 -0.08
CA ILE A 30 -1.46 12.86 -0.07
C ILE A 30 -1.49 12.32 1.35
N LEU A 31 -2.54 11.57 1.70
CA LEU A 31 -2.60 10.78 2.92
C LEU A 31 -2.16 9.34 2.63
N VAL A 32 -1.18 8.84 3.36
CA VAL A 32 -0.77 7.42 3.32
C VAL A 32 -1.15 6.75 4.64
N VAL A 33 -2.16 5.89 4.60
CA VAL A 33 -2.63 5.10 5.75
C VAL A 33 -1.82 3.81 5.83
N GLY A 34 -1.09 3.61 6.92
CA GLY A 34 -0.05 2.59 7.03
C GLY A 34 1.24 3.04 6.36
N GLY A 35 1.59 4.32 6.51
CA GLY A 35 2.79 4.94 5.93
C GLY A 35 4.06 4.74 6.75
N GLY A 36 3.96 4.14 7.93
CA GLY A 36 5.09 3.69 8.71
C GLY A 36 5.68 2.37 8.22
N GLN A 37 6.43 1.71 9.08
CA GLN A 37 7.04 0.42 8.81
C GLN A 37 7.19 -0.40 10.09
N ARG A 38 6.76 -1.65 10.08
CA ARG A 38 7.18 -2.58 11.12
C ARG A 38 8.68 -2.83 10.96
N THR A 39 9.45 -2.66 12.02
CA THR A 39 10.90 -2.86 12.01
C THR A 39 11.25 -3.99 12.98
N PHE A 40 12.05 -4.95 12.52
CA PHE A 40 12.60 -6.05 13.31
C PHE A 40 14.10 -5.84 13.54
N ASP A 41 14.81 -5.35 12.53
CA ASP A 41 16.21 -4.96 12.59
C ASP A 41 16.43 -3.72 11.72
N ALA A 42 16.65 -2.58 12.36
CA ALA A 42 16.82 -1.30 11.69
C ALA A 42 18.03 -1.24 10.73
N ALA A 43 19.04 -2.10 10.95
CA ALA A 43 20.26 -2.13 10.13
C ALA A 43 20.08 -2.92 8.82
N THR A 44 19.21 -3.94 8.82
CA THR A 44 19.09 -4.89 7.69
C THR A 44 17.70 -4.98 7.08
N ASP A 45 16.70 -4.39 7.72
CA ASP A 45 15.34 -4.39 7.19
C ASP A 45 15.23 -3.56 5.90
N PRO A 46 14.68 -4.13 4.83
CA PRO A 46 14.36 -3.37 3.64
C PRO A 46 13.21 -2.39 3.90
N ILE A 47 13.03 -1.43 3.02
CA ILE A 47 11.91 -0.49 3.13
C ILE A 47 10.57 -1.20 2.88
N GLY A 48 9.57 -0.91 3.74
CA GLY A 48 8.19 -1.39 3.57
C GLY A 48 7.41 -0.57 2.52
N ASN A 49 6.36 -1.16 1.95
CA ASN A 49 5.56 -0.54 0.88
C ASN A 49 5.01 0.85 1.28
N GLY A 50 4.45 0.98 2.48
CA GLY A 50 3.84 2.24 2.94
C GLY A 50 4.88 3.34 3.14
N ARG A 51 6.02 3.03 3.76
CA ARG A 51 7.13 3.96 3.90
C ARG A 51 7.71 4.37 2.55
N ALA A 52 7.94 3.41 1.64
CA ALA A 52 8.42 3.68 0.30
C ALA A 52 7.46 4.57 -0.48
N ALA A 53 6.14 4.32 -0.40
CA ALA A 53 5.13 5.16 -1.04
C ALA A 53 5.13 6.58 -0.47
N SER A 54 5.20 6.73 0.87
CA SER A 54 5.25 8.05 1.52
C SER A 54 6.47 8.86 1.09
N VAL A 55 7.66 8.25 1.14
CA VAL A 55 8.93 8.90 0.76
C VAL A 55 8.95 9.23 -0.73
N LEU A 56 8.47 8.32 -1.59
CA LEU A 56 8.44 8.55 -3.04
C LEU A 56 7.45 9.68 -3.40
N CYS A 57 6.24 9.70 -2.81
CA CYS A 57 5.28 10.79 -3.04
C CYS A 57 5.88 12.15 -2.67
N ALA A 58 6.55 12.25 -1.51
CA ALA A 58 7.20 13.49 -1.09
C ALA A 58 8.35 13.89 -2.02
N ARG A 59 9.17 12.94 -2.48
CA ARG A 59 10.24 13.16 -3.47
C ARG A 59 9.70 13.69 -4.79
N GLU A 60 8.49 13.31 -5.14
CA GLU A 60 7.78 13.76 -6.35
C GLU A 60 7.00 15.08 -6.15
N GLY A 61 7.22 15.78 -5.04
CA GLY A 61 6.70 17.11 -4.77
C GLY A 61 5.41 17.15 -3.94
N ALA A 62 4.89 16.01 -3.47
CA ALA A 62 3.71 16.00 -2.62
C ALA A 62 4.00 16.48 -1.20
N VAL A 63 2.99 17.07 -0.54
CA VAL A 63 2.93 17.18 0.91
C VAL A 63 2.23 15.95 1.46
N VAL A 64 2.87 15.21 2.37
CA VAL A 64 2.42 13.88 2.77
C VAL A 64 1.99 13.85 4.24
N ALA A 65 0.78 13.37 4.53
CA ALA A 65 0.39 12.93 5.85
C ALA A 65 0.69 11.41 5.97
N VAL A 66 1.53 11.05 6.92
CA VAL A 66 1.93 9.67 7.22
C VAL A 66 1.13 9.20 8.41
N ALA A 67 0.11 8.37 8.18
CA ALA A 67 -0.71 7.79 9.25
C ALA A 67 -0.27 6.36 9.56
N ASP A 68 -0.06 6.06 10.85
CA ASP A 68 0.27 4.72 11.34
C ASP A 68 -0.21 4.54 12.79
N ALA A 69 -0.47 3.31 13.21
CA ALA A 69 -0.81 3.02 14.60
C ALA A 69 0.41 3.14 15.54
N ASN A 70 1.62 2.97 14.99
CA ASN A 70 2.87 3.13 15.74
C ASN A 70 3.43 4.55 15.51
N ALA A 71 3.43 5.36 16.57
CA ALA A 71 3.88 6.75 16.54
C ALA A 71 5.35 6.90 16.09
N GLU A 72 6.23 6.05 16.60
CA GLU A 72 7.67 6.07 16.29
C GLU A 72 7.89 5.74 14.81
N SER A 73 7.14 4.78 14.29
CA SER A 73 7.24 4.37 12.89
C SER A 73 6.75 5.45 11.93
N ALA A 74 5.66 6.15 12.27
CA ALA A 74 5.17 7.30 11.51
C ALA A 74 6.20 8.44 11.54
N ALA A 75 6.71 8.77 12.73
CA ALA A 75 7.73 9.81 12.92
C ALA A 75 9.01 9.51 12.13
N ALA A 76 9.51 8.28 12.18
CA ALA A 76 10.69 7.89 11.42
C ALA A 76 10.51 8.08 9.89
N THR A 77 9.33 7.78 9.37
CA THR A 77 9.03 8.04 7.95
C THR A 77 9.00 9.54 7.63
N VAL A 78 8.41 10.35 8.51
CA VAL A 78 8.39 11.81 8.38
C VAL A 78 9.80 12.40 8.43
N GLU A 79 10.66 11.93 9.34
CA GLU A 79 12.06 12.36 9.42
C GLU A 79 12.84 12.01 8.14
N MET A 80 12.64 10.84 7.56
CA MET A 80 13.24 10.49 6.25
C MET A 80 12.81 11.48 5.15
N ILE A 81 11.52 11.84 5.12
CA ILE A 81 10.99 12.79 4.14
C ILE A 81 11.59 14.18 4.34
N ARG A 82 11.59 14.68 5.58
CA ARG A 82 12.10 16.01 5.92
C ARG A 82 13.61 16.11 5.73
N GLY A 83 14.35 15.06 6.09
CA GLY A 83 15.80 14.98 5.87
C GLY A 83 16.19 15.01 4.39
N ALA A 84 15.29 14.59 3.49
CA ALA A 84 15.43 14.71 2.04
C ALA A 84 14.85 16.03 1.47
N GLY A 85 14.45 16.99 2.31
CA GLY A 85 13.90 18.28 1.90
C GLY A 85 12.41 18.27 1.56
N GLY A 86 11.71 17.15 1.75
CA GLY A 86 10.28 17.03 1.51
C GLY A 86 9.43 17.55 2.68
N LYS A 87 8.11 17.62 2.47
CA LYS A 87 7.14 18.08 3.47
C LYS A 87 6.26 16.91 3.92
N ALA A 88 6.23 16.65 5.23
CA ALA A 88 5.36 15.62 5.78
C ALA A 88 4.93 15.92 7.22
N ALA A 89 3.80 15.32 7.62
CA ALA A 89 3.29 15.31 8.99
C ALA A 89 2.94 13.88 9.41
N ALA A 90 3.15 13.54 10.69
CA ALA A 90 2.77 12.25 11.25
C ALA A 90 1.38 12.33 11.90
N ILE A 91 0.57 11.29 11.71
CA ILE A 91 -0.74 11.13 12.37
C ILE A 91 -0.78 9.73 12.99
N VAL A 92 -1.00 9.66 14.30
CA VAL A 92 -1.12 8.37 15.00
C VAL A 92 -2.59 7.92 14.98
N ALA A 93 -2.88 6.78 14.37
CA ALA A 93 -4.25 6.26 14.28
C ALA A 93 -4.30 4.74 14.19
N ASP A 94 -5.10 4.12 15.05
CA ASP A 94 -5.44 2.70 14.96
C ASP A 94 -6.70 2.53 14.10
N VAL A 95 -6.53 2.11 12.85
CA VAL A 95 -7.63 1.95 11.89
C VAL A 95 -8.64 0.85 12.26
N SER A 96 -8.38 0.04 13.28
CA SER A 96 -9.39 -0.86 13.83
C SER A 96 -10.50 -0.10 14.57
N LYS A 97 -10.24 1.16 14.97
CA LYS A 97 -11.14 2.05 15.70
C LYS A 97 -11.72 3.13 14.79
N GLU A 98 -13.04 3.17 14.67
CA GLU A 98 -13.73 4.14 13.83
C GLU A 98 -13.43 5.59 14.24
N ALA A 99 -13.41 5.88 15.54
CA ALA A 99 -13.10 7.23 16.03
C ALA A 99 -11.72 7.73 15.58
N ASP A 100 -10.72 6.83 15.56
CA ASP A 100 -9.39 7.15 15.07
C ASP A 100 -9.37 7.42 13.57
N ILE A 101 -10.17 6.70 12.78
CA ILE A 101 -10.31 6.94 11.33
C ILE A 101 -10.91 8.32 11.07
N VAL A 102 -12.03 8.67 11.74
CA VAL A 102 -12.69 9.98 11.60
C VAL A 102 -11.71 11.10 11.93
N ARG A 103 -11.01 10.98 13.07
CA ARG A 103 -9.99 11.96 13.49
C ARG A 103 -8.84 12.04 12.48
N MET A 104 -8.27 10.92 12.08
CA MET A 104 -7.13 10.83 11.13
C MET A 104 -7.44 11.53 9.80
N ILE A 105 -8.60 11.27 9.21
CA ILE A 105 -9.00 11.90 7.94
C ILE A 105 -9.20 13.40 8.12
N GLY A 106 -9.84 13.82 9.22
CA GLY A 106 -10.02 15.24 9.56
C GLY A 106 -8.70 15.97 9.77
N GLU A 107 -7.80 15.41 10.57
CA GLU A 107 -6.45 15.94 10.82
C GLU A 107 -5.63 16.03 9.53
N ALA A 108 -5.64 14.99 8.68
CA ALA A 108 -4.93 15.00 7.42
C ALA A 108 -5.41 16.14 6.51
N ALA A 109 -6.73 16.27 6.34
CA ALA A 109 -7.30 17.33 5.52
C ALA A 109 -6.95 18.73 6.07
N GLN A 110 -6.96 18.90 7.39
CA GLN A 110 -6.60 20.16 8.03
C GLN A 110 -5.12 20.50 7.89
N GLN A 111 -4.24 19.56 8.25
CA GLN A 111 -2.79 19.79 8.25
C GLN A 111 -2.21 19.98 6.84
N LEU A 112 -2.78 19.29 5.84
CA LEU A 112 -2.37 19.44 4.44
C LEU A 112 -3.10 20.61 3.73
N GLY A 113 -4.18 21.14 4.29
CA GLY A 113 -5.03 22.14 3.65
C GLY A 113 -5.87 21.56 2.50
N GLY A 114 -6.32 20.30 2.61
CA GLY A 114 -7.09 19.53 1.64
C GLY A 114 -6.51 18.14 1.40
N LEU A 115 -7.15 17.35 0.52
CA LEU A 115 -6.71 16.02 0.13
C LEU A 115 -6.87 15.84 -1.38
N ASP A 116 -5.76 15.56 -2.07
CA ASP A 116 -5.71 15.25 -3.52
C ASP A 116 -5.53 13.76 -3.79
N GLY A 117 -5.19 13.00 -2.75
CA GLY A 117 -5.05 11.54 -2.88
C GLY A 117 -4.92 10.82 -1.55
N MET A 118 -5.24 9.53 -1.58
CA MET A 118 -5.15 8.64 -0.43
C MET A 118 -4.61 7.28 -0.83
N VAL A 119 -3.67 6.75 -0.04
CA VAL A 119 -3.14 5.39 -0.18
C VAL A 119 -3.59 4.57 1.03
N LEU A 120 -4.35 3.52 0.80
CA LEU A 120 -4.83 2.60 1.82
C LEU A 120 -3.94 1.35 1.84
N ASN A 121 -2.83 1.43 2.59
CA ASN A 121 -1.79 0.39 2.61
C ASN A 121 -1.87 -0.54 3.82
N VAL A 122 -2.59 -0.19 4.88
CA VAL A 122 -2.68 -1.04 6.08
C VAL A 122 -3.21 -2.42 5.74
N GLY A 123 -2.60 -3.44 6.33
CA GLY A 123 -3.08 -4.81 6.24
C GLY A 123 -2.39 -5.73 7.23
N ILE A 124 -3.17 -6.64 7.79
CA ILE A 124 -2.70 -7.70 8.66
C ILE A 124 -3.13 -9.06 8.11
N GLY A 125 -2.39 -10.09 8.47
CA GLY A 125 -2.78 -11.48 8.28
C GLY A 125 -2.51 -12.21 9.59
N VAL A 126 -3.55 -12.47 10.36
CA VAL A 126 -3.48 -13.17 11.64
C VAL A 126 -4.19 -14.52 11.55
N GLY A 127 -3.90 -15.38 12.51
CA GLY A 127 -4.50 -16.69 12.65
C GLY A 127 -3.67 -17.84 12.06
N ALA A 128 -4.18 -19.05 12.27
CA ALA A 128 -3.55 -20.27 11.80
C ALA A 128 -3.80 -20.51 10.31
N LEU A 129 -2.97 -21.34 9.70
CA LEU A 129 -3.02 -21.63 8.27
C LEU A 129 -4.12 -22.67 7.93
N GLY A 130 -4.89 -22.38 6.88
CA GLY A 130 -5.90 -23.27 6.34
C GLY A 130 -7.30 -23.06 6.92
N LEU A 131 -8.32 -23.42 6.17
CA LEU A 131 -9.73 -23.13 6.49
C LEU A 131 -10.20 -23.79 7.78
N ALA A 132 -9.74 -25.02 8.03
CA ALA A 132 -10.15 -25.77 9.23
C ALA A 132 -9.65 -25.16 10.56
N ALA A 133 -8.63 -24.29 10.50
CA ALA A 133 -8.04 -23.66 11.67
C ALA A 133 -8.47 -22.19 11.86
N VAL A 134 -9.42 -21.70 11.07
CA VAL A 134 -9.95 -20.34 11.18
C VAL A 134 -10.69 -20.17 12.50
N ARG A 135 -10.26 -19.18 13.27
CA ARG A 135 -10.96 -18.73 14.47
C ARG A 135 -11.79 -17.49 14.13
N PRO A 136 -13.05 -17.37 14.62
CA PRO A 136 -13.88 -16.20 14.37
C PRO A 136 -13.18 -14.87 14.74
N ASP A 137 -12.52 -14.82 15.90
CA ASP A 137 -11.83 -13.60 16.37
C ASP A 137 -10.71 -13.16 15.40
N ASP A 138 -9.91 -14.10 14.88
CA ASP A 138 -8.83 -13.81 13.92
C ASP A 138 -9.40 -13.35 12.57
N TRP A 139 -10.53 -13.94 12.18
CA TRP A 139 -11.29 -13.55 10.99
C TRP A 139 -11.79 -12.12 11.12
N ASP A 140 -12.49 -11.82 12.20
CA ASP A 140 -13.08 -10.50 12.46
C ASP A 140 -12.00 -9.43 12.60
N ALA A 141 -10.89 -9.69 13.30
CA ALA A 141 -9.76 -8.79 13.42
C ALA A 141 -9.14 -8.47 12.05
N THR A 142 -8.99 -9.49 11.19
CA THR A 142 -8.45 -9.32 9.84
C THR A 142 -9.38 -8.46 8.98
N LEU A 143 -10.69 -8.73 8.98
CA LEU A 143 -11.68 -7.96 8.23
C LEU A 143 -11.83 -6.53 8.75
N ALA A 144 -11.72 -6.34 10.07
CA ALA A 144 -11.79 -5.01 10.68
C ALA A 144 -10.70 -4.08 10.13
N VAL A 145 -9.48 -4.57 10.01
CA VAL A 145 -8.33 -3.78 9.53
C VAL A 145 -8.27 -3.74 8.00
N ASN A 146 -8.43 -4.89 7.33
CA ASN A 146 -8.16 -4.98 5.89
C ASN A 146 -9.33 -4.53 5.01
N LEU A 147 -10.55 -4.53 5.52
CA LEU A 147 -11.76 -4.23 4.74
C LEU A 147 -12.62 -3.13 5.37
N ARG A 148 -13.06 -3.31 6.64
CA ARG A 148 -13.91 -2.29 7.29
C ARG A 148 -13.19 -0.94 7.37
N ALA A 149 -11.91 -0.92 7.74
CA ALA A 149 -11.15 0.32 7.81
C ALA A 149 -11.06 1.05 6.46
N PRO A 150 -10.70 0.44 5.33
CA PRO A 150 -10.80 1.05 3.99
C PRO A 150 -12.19 1.62 3.66
N VAL A 151 -13.27 0.92 4.00
CA VAL A 151 -14.65 1.42 3.81
C VAL A 151 -14.85 2.72 4.59
N LEU A 152 -14.50 2.73 5.88
CA LEU A 152 -14.65 3.91 6.73
C LEU A 152 -13.72 5.06 6.30
N CYS A 153 -12.48 4.76 5.90
CA CYS A 153 -11.58 5.76 5.35
C CYS A 153 -12.18 6.42 4.09
N CYS A 154 -12.74 5.64 3.17
CA CYS A 154 -13.38 6.18 1.97
C CYS A 154 -14.63 7.00 2.31
N ARG A 155 -15.48 6.53 3.24
CA ARG A 155 -16.67 7.27 3.72
C ARG A 155 -16.29 8.66 4.22
N GLU A 156 -15.24 8.75 5.03
CA GLU A 156 -14.79 10.01 5.60
C GLU A 156 -14.01 10.88 4.63
N ALA A 157 -13.27 10.27 3.72
CA ALA A 157 -12.42 11.00 2.78
C ALA A 157 -13.19 11.55 1.57
N LEU A 158 -14.13 10.80 0.99
CA LEU A 158 -14.84 11.20 -0.23
C LEU A 158 -15.40 12.64 -0.19
N PRO A 159 -16.06 13.10 0.89
CA PRO A 159 -16.56 14.49 0.97
C PRO A 159 -15.44 15.55 1.04
N ARG A 160 -14.23 15.15 1.47
CA ARG A 160 -13.09 16.04 1.74
C ARG A 160 -12.03 16.02 0.63
N LEU A 161 -12.08 15.04 -0.27
CA LEU A 161 -11.19 14.96 -1.41
C LEU A 161 -11.47 16.10 -2.40
N ALA A 162 -10.43 16.62 -3.02
CA ALA A 162 -10.55 17.55 -4.14
C ALA A 162 -11.11 16.84 -5.39
N ASP A 163 -11.70 17.60 -6.29
CA ASP A 163 -12.07 17.08 -7.60
C ASP A 163 -10.81 16.62 -8.37
N GLY A 164 -10.92 15.53 -9.08
CA GLY A 164 -9.77 14.89 -9.74
C GLY A 164 -8.83 14.10 -8.81
N ALA A 165 -9.16 13.95 -7.54
CA ALA A 165 -8.35 13.17 -6.58
C ALA A 165 -8.20 11.70 -6.97
N SER A 166 -7.25 11.00 -6.33
CA SER A 166 -7.01 9.58 -6.58
C SER A 166 -6.90 8.77 -5.29
N ILE A 167 -7.59 7.63 -5.22
CA ILE A 167 -7.52 6.66 -4.13
C ILE A 167 -6.85 5.38 -4.63
N VAL A 168 -5.80 4.93 -3.93
CA VAL A 168 -5.06 3.70 -4.23
C VAL A 168 -5.19 2.71 -3.08
N PHE A 169 -5.78 1.55 -3.36
CA PHE A 169 -5.89 0.45 -2.42
C PHE A 169 -4.72 -0.52 -2.61
N ILE A 170 -4.05 -0.88 -1.52
CA ILE A 170 -3.04 -1.93 -1.55
C ILE A 170 -3.69 -3.26 -1.15
N SER A 171 -3.94 -4.07 -2.17
CA SER A 171 -4.42 -5.43 -2.03
C SER A 171 -3.24 -6.43 -1.97
N SER A 172 -3.32 -7.53 -2.67
CA SER A 172 -2.30 -8.56 -2.78
C SER A 172 -2.65 -9.48 -3.96
N ILE A 173 -1.67 -10.19 -4.51
CA ILE A 173 -1.94 -11.32 -5.41
C ILE A 173 -2.82 -12.40 -4.75
N ALA A 174 -2.91 -12.42 -3.43
CA ALA A 174 -3.85 -13.26 -2.69
C ALA A 174 -5.33 -13.00 -3.03
N SER A 175 -5.65 -11.83 -3.60
CA SER A 175 -6.97 -11.50 -4.15
C SER A 175 -7.21 -12.08 -5.55
N LEU A 176 -6.16 -12.51 -6.24
CA LEU A 176 -6.20 -12.97 -7.64
C LEU A 176 -5.96 -14.48 -7.76
N ARG A 177 -5.25 -15.06 -6.81
CA ARG A 177 -4.93 -16.49 -6.79
C ARG A 177 -4.80 -17.05 -5.38
N ALA A 178 -5.07 -18.33 -5.21
CA ALA A 178 -4.82 -19.03 -3.96
C ALA A 178 -3.32 -19.11 -3.63
N GLY A 179 -2.99 -19.27 -2.34
CA GLY A 179 -1.62 -19.54 -1.91
C GLY A 179 -1.19 -18.85 -0.61
N SER A 180 -1.93 -17.89 -0.09
CA SER A 180 -1.59 -17.27 1.20
C SER A 180 -1.75 -18.25 2.36
N ARG A 181 -2.71 -19.17 2.24
CA ARG A 181 -3.17 -20.09 3.28
C ARG A 181 -3.82 -19.37 4.50
N LEU A 182 -4.14 -18.09 4.38
CA LEU A 182 -4.82 -17.27 5.38
C LEU A 182 -6.20 -16.87 4.83
N PRO A 183 -7.27 -17.63 5.08
CA PRO A 183 -8.57 -17.42 4.44
C PRO A 183 -9.16 -16.02 4.65
N ALA A 184 -9.07 -15.47 5.87
CA ALA A 184 -9.55 -14.12 6.16
C ALA A 184 -8.77 -13.05 5.38
N TYR A 185 -7.45 -13.23 5.25
CA TYR A 185 -6.59 -12.33 4.47
C TYR A 185 -6.98 -12.36 2.99
N ASP A 186 -7.09 -13.57 2.39
CA ASP A 186 -7.44 -13.72 0.97
C ASP A 186 -8.81 -13.08 0.69
N ALA A 187 -9.81 -13.39 1.51
CA ALA A 187 -11.16 -12.81 1.39
C ALA A 187 -11.15 -11.29 1.53
N SER A 188 -10.44 -10.76 2.55
CA SER A 188 -10.37 -9.30 2.78
C SER A 188 -9.70 -8.56 1.62
N LYS A 189 -8.62 -9.12 1.06
CA LYS A 189 -7.91 -8.51 -0.07
C LYS A 189 -8.69 -8.62 -1.38
N ALA A 190 -9.43 -9.70 -1.60
CA ALA A 190 -10.34 -9.84 -2.75
C ALA A 190 -11.49 -8.82 -2.70
N ALA A 191 -12.06 -8.56 -1.52
CA ALA A 191 -13.15 -7.61 -1.34
C ALA A 191 -12.78 -6.16 -1.71
N LEU A 192 -11.50 -5.77 -1.62
CA LEU A 192 -11.04 -4.42 -1.99
C LEU A 192 -11.33 -4.08 -3.46
N GLY A 193 -11.34 -5.05 -4.36
CA GLY A 193 -11.71 -4.82 -5.75
C GLY A 193 -13.19 -4.42 -5.92
N GLY A 194 -14.08 -4.97 -5.11
CA GLY A 194 -15.49 -4.56 -5.06
C GLY A 194 -15.66 -3.15 -4.50
N LEU A 195 -15.01 -2.88 -3.36
CA LEU A 195 -15.03 -1.54 -2.73
C LEU A 195 -14.47 -0.48 -3.67
N MET A 196 -13.35 -0.73 -4.29
CA MET A 196 -12.70 0.20 -5.24
C MET A 196 -13.64 0.61 -6.38
N ARG A 197 -14.34 -0.37 -6.99
CA ARG A 197 -15.30 -0.05 -8.08
C ARG A 197 -16.45 0.81 -7.59
N HIS A 198 -16.96 0.55 -6.38
CA HIS A 198 -18.02 1.36 -5.77
C HIS A 198 -17.55 2.80 -5.52
N VAL A 199 -16.38 2.96 -4.91
CA VAL A 199 -15.77 4.28 -4.63
C VAL A 199 -15.50 5.05 -5.93
N GLY A 200 -14.97 4.39 -6.96
CA GLY A 200 -14.75 4.99 -8.28
C GLY A 200 -16.04 5.42 -8.95
N PHE A 201 -17.12 4.64 -8.81
CA PHE A 201 -18.44 4.98 -9.34
C PHE A 201 -19.04 6.21 -8.64
N GLU A 202 -19.03 6.26 -7.29
CA GLU A 202 -19.51 7.42 -6.54
C GLU A 202 -18.67 8.68 -6.80
N GLY A 203 -17.36 8.54 -6.94
CA GLY A 203 -16.44 9.64 -7.17
C GLY A 203 -16.41 10.16 -8.61
N ALA A 204 -16.98 9.42 -9.57
CA ALA A 204 -16.83 9.68 -11.00
C ALA A 204 -17.31 11.07 -11.43
N ALA A 205 -18.42 11.57 -10.89
CA ALA A 205 -18.95 12.91 -11.19
C ALA A 205 -18.01 14.06 -10.78
N ARG A 206 -17.06 13.77 -9.86
CA ARG A 206 -16.02 14.70 -9.41
C ARG A 206 -14.64 14.36 -10.00
N GLY A 207 -14.57 13.45 -10.96
CA GLY A 207 -13.31 12.98 -11.53
C GLY A 207 -12.43 12.21 -10.55
N ILE A 208 -12.95 11.79 -9.40
CA ILE A 208 -12.18 11.01 -8.41
C ILE A 208 -11.96 9.61 -8.93
N ARG A 209 -10.71 9.18 -8.97
CA ARG A 209 -10.29 7.86 -9.45
C ARG A 209 -10.03 6.92 -8.27
N ALA A 210 -10.32 5.65 -8.46
CA ALA A 210 -10.02 4.61 -7.48
C ALA A 210 -9.44 3.38 -8.20
N ASN A 211 -8.28 2.89 -7.73
CA ASN A 211 -7.59 1.75 -8.32
C ASN A 211 -7.00 0.85 -7.24
N VAL A 212 -6.77 -0.42 -7.57
CA VAL A 212 -6.16 -1.42 -6.69
C VAL A 212 -4.79 -1.82 -7.23
N ILE A 213 -3.81 -1.91 -6.34
CA ILE A 213 -2.53 -2.57 -6.61
C ILE A 213 -2.52 -3.91 -5.87
N CYS A 214 -2.09 -4.97 -6.57
CA CYS A 214 -1.90 -6.31 -6.02
C CYS A 214 -0.40 -6.67 -6.03
N PRO A 215 0.36 -6.32 -4.96
CA PRO A 215 1.75 -6.74 -4.86
C PRO A 215 1.88 -8.26 -4.78
N GLY A 216 2.94 -8.76 -5.40
CA GLY A 216 3.36 -10.16 -5.30
C GLY A 216 4.21 -10.44 -4.07
N LEU A 217 5.30 -11.15 -4.29
CA LEU A 217 6.32 -11.35 -3.26
C LEU A 217 7.22 -10.11 -3.22
N VAL A 218 7.08 -9.33 -2.16
CA VAL A 218 7.88 -8.13 -1.93
C VAL A 218 8.83 -8.36 -0.76
N ASP A 219 10.10 -8.02 -0.93
CA ASP A 219 11.09 -8.02 0.15
C ASP A 219 10.86 -6.79 1.04
N THR A 220 10.14 -7.01 2.11
CA THR A 220 9.78 -6.03 3.14
C THR A 220 9.92 -6.70 4.50
N PRO A 221 9.99 -5.96 5.62
CA PRO A 221 10.06 -6.58 6.94
C PRO A 221 8.90 -7.56 7.19
N LEU A 222 7.68 -7.18 6.84
CA LEU A 222 6.51 -8.07 6.91
C LEU A 222 6.64 -9.28 5.98
N GLY A 223 7.15 -9.09 4.77
CA GLY A 223 7.42 -10.16 3.80
C GLY A 223 8.44 -11.16 4.33
N ARG A 224 9.53 -10.70 4.92
CA ARG A 224 10.56 -11.54 5.56
C ARG A 224 10.01 -12.32 6.74
N MET A 225 9.26 -11.69 7.64
CA MET A 225 8.59 -12.36 8.75
C MET A 225 7.64 -13.47 8.25
N THR A 226 6.83 -13.18 7.24
CA THR A 226 5.93 -14.18 6.64
C THR A 226 6.71 -15.33 6.01
N THR A 227 7.86 -15.07 5.42
CA THR A 227 8.73 -16.10 4.82
C THR A 227 9.39 -16.95 5.90
N ALA A 228 9.84 -16.36 7.01
CA ALA A 228 10.37 -17.10 8.16
C ALA A 228 9.34 -18.09 8.72
N GLY A 229 8.07 -17.66 8.85
CA GLY A 229 6.96 -18.53 9.27
C GLY A 229 6.51 -19.55 8.21
N ARG A 230 6.93 -19.41 6.94
CA ARG A 230 6.59 -20.29 5.82
C ARG A 230 7.74 -20.39 4.83
N PRO A 231 8.74 -21.24 5.08
CA PRO A 231 9.93 -21.35 4.21
C PRO A 231 9.62 -21.71 2.75
N SER A 232 8.47 -22.37 2.48
CA SER A 232 8.02 -22.66 1.11
C SER A 232 7.75 -21.41 0.28
N ARG A 233 7.48 -20.26 0.92
CA ARG A 233 7.25 -18.98 0.23
C ARG A 233 8.50 -18.49 -0.50
N SER A 234 9.71 -18.73 0.03
CA SER A 234 10.97 -18.35 -0.62
C SER A 234 11.26 -19.17 -1.89
N ARG A 235 10.63 -20.35 -2.01
CA ARG A 235 10.76 -21.24 -3.16
C ARG A 235 9.69 -21.00 -4.24
N THR A 236 8.79 -20.04 -4.05
CA THR A 236 7.78 -19.70 -5.07
C THR A 236 8.50 -19.18 -6.32
N PRO A 237 8.31 -19.83 -7.48
CA PRO A 237 9.01 -19.45 -8.70
C PRO A 237 8.41 -18.16 -9.28
N VAL A 238 9.02 -17.03 -8.98
CA VAL A 238 8.66 -15.76 -9.60
C VAL A 238 9.23 -15.74 -11.01
N PRO A 239 8.44 -15.47 -12.08
CA PRO A 239 8.95 -15.39 -13.44
C PRO A 239 10.16 -14.46 -13.61
N PHE A 240 10.21 -13.33 -12.93
CA PHE A 240 11.36 -12.41 -12.94
C PHE A 240 12.57 -12.87 -12.11
N GLY A 241 12.52 -14.05 -11.48
CA GLY A 241 13.63 -14.65 -10.75
C GLY A 241 13.94 -14.03 -9.38
N ARG A 242 13.25 -12.96 -8.96
CA ARG A 242 13.43 -12.28 -7.67
C ARG A 242 12.13 -11.75 -7.08
N GLN A 243 12.15 -11.43 -5.82
CA GLN A 243 11.09 -10.64 -5.18
C GLN A 243 11.20 -9.17 -5.62
N ALA A 244 10.08 -8.45 -5.56
CA ALA A 244 10.05 -7.01 -5.74
C ALA A 244 10.61 -6.30 -4.50
N THR A 245 10.99 -5.04 -4.67
CA THR A 245 11.28 -4.12 -3.56
C THR A 245 10.03 -3.31 -3.19
N GLY A 246 10.00 -2.72 -1.98
CA GLY A 246 8.93 -1.78 -1.60
C GLY A 246 8.83 -0.59 -2.54
N TRP A 247 9.94 -0.15 -3.14
CA TRP A 247 9.97 0.92 -4.12
C TRP A 247 9.26 0.57 -5.43
N GLU A 248 9.38 -0.66 -5.91
CA GLU A 248 8.69 -1.08 -7.13
C GLU A 248 7.17 -1.07 -6.95
N THR A 249 6.68 -1.42 -5.74
CA THR A 249 5.27 -1.21 -5.38
C THR A 249 4.92 0.29 -5.31
N ALA A 250 5.78 1.11 -4.72
CA ALA A 250 5.56 2.55 -4.59
C ALA A 250 5.49 3.27 -5.94
N TYR A 251 6.25 2.83 -6.95
CA TYR A 251 6.13 3.40 -8.30
C TYR A 251 4.78 3.13 -8.96
N ALA A 252 4.15 1.99 -8.70
CA ALA A 252 2.77 1.74 -9.13
C ALA A 252 1.76 2.64 -8.39
N VAL A 253 1.98 2.89 -7.09
CA VAL A 253 1.20 3.89 -6.33
C VAL A 253 1.34 5.27 -6.95
N LEU A 254 2.57 5.70 -7.22
CA LEU A 254 2.86 6.99 -7.84
C LEU A 254 2.16 7.16 -9.19
N PHE A 255 2.19 6.14 -10.06
CA PHE A 255 1.47 6.17 -11.34
C PHE A 255 -0.02 6.43 -11.12
N PHE A 256 -0.69 5.71 -10.21
CA PHE A 256 -2.12 5.91 -9.97
C PHE A 256 -2.45 7.25 -9.28
N LEU A 257 -1.53 7.84 -8.52
CA LEU A 257 -1.74 9.15 -7.90
C LEU A 257 -1.47 10.31 -8.86
N SER A 258 -0.63 10.13 -9.87
CA SER A 258 -0.20 11.16 -10.80
C SER A 258 -1.18 11.42 -11.95
N ASP A 259 -0.92 12.48 -12.68
CA ASP A 259 -1.69 12.84 -13.88
C ASP A 259 -1.39 11.90 -15.09
N GLU A 260 -0.36 11.06 -14.98
CA GLU A 260 -0.08 10.00 -15.98
C GLU A 260 -1.21 8.97 -16.07
N SER A 261 -2.11 8.90 -15.08
CA SER A 261 -3.22 7.96 -14.99
C SER A 261 -4.61 8.62 -14.94
N VAL A 262 -4.78 9.84 -15.45
CA VAL A 262 -6.05 10.60 -15.37
C VAL A 262 -7.24 9.86 -15.99
N TYR A 263 -7.01 8.97 -16.95
CA TYR A 263 -8.05 8.17 -17.59
C TYR A 263 -8.09 6.72 -17.11
N VAL A 264 -7.47 6.43 -15.95
CA VAL A 264 -7.38 5.08 -15.37
C VAL A 264 -8.11 5.04 -14.03
N THR A 265 -9.28 4.43 -14.00
CA THR A 265 -10.06 4.18 -12.78
C THR A 265 -10.71 2.79 -12.83
N GLY A 266 -11.04 2.21 -11.70
CA GLY A 266 -11.68 0.89 -11.62
C GLY A 266 -10.73 -0.27 -11.94
N GLN A 267 -9.41 -0.04 -11.99
CA GLN A 267 -8.43 -1.04 -12.42
C GLN A 267 -7.75 -1.76 -11.26
N THR A 268 -7.39 -3.00 -11.53
CA THR A 268 -6.56 -3.81 -10.64
C THR A 268 -5.25 -4.12 -11.35
N LEU A 269 -4.13 -3.66 -10.77
CA LEU A 269 -2.79 -3.85 -11.31
C LEU A 269 -2.00 -4.83 -10.44
N ALA A 270 -1.61 -5.96 -10.99
CA ALA A 270 -0.65 -6.87 -10.37
C ALA A 270 0.77 -6.31 -10.53
N VAL A 271 1.52 -6.24 -9.41
CA VAL A 271 2.94 -5.87 -9.36
C VAL A 271 3.68 -7.06 -8.74
N ASP A 272 3.94 -8.09 -9.53
CA ASP A 272 4.27 -9.43 -8.99
C ASP A 272 5.36 -10.19 -9.76
N GLY A 273 6.02 -9.53 -10.72
CA GLY A 273 7.05 -10.16 -11.55
C GLY A 273 6.53 -11.29 -12.43
N GLY A 274 5.25 -11.22 -12.82
CA GLY A 274 4.59 -12.22 -13.69
C GLY A 274 3.97 -13.40 -12.94
N LEU A 275 3.96 -13.39 -11.61
CA LEU A 275 3.53 -14.54 -10.80
C LEU A 275 2.06 -14.95 -10.99
N THR A 276 1.19 -14.02 -11.43
CA THR A 276 -0.23 -14.29 -11.69
C THR A 276 -0.59 -14.34 -13.16
N GLY A 277 0.23 -13.80 -14.04
CA GLY A 277 -0.08 -13.66 -15.47
C GLY A 277 0.71 -14.56 -16.42
N LEU A 278 1.79 -15.23 -15.94
CA LEU A 278 2.68 -16.05 -16.77
C LEU A 278 2.80 -17.49 -16.27
#